data_ae335216a45fb05c737dd2d60744fad6
#
_entry.id   ae335216a45fb05c737dd2d60744fad6
#
_cell.length_a   1.000
_cell.length_b   1.000
_cell.length_c   1.000
_cell.angle_alpha   90.00
_cell.angle_beta   90.00
_cell.angle_gamma   90.00
#
_symmetry.space_group_name_H-M   'P 1'
#
loop_
_entity.id
_entity.type
_entity.pdbx_description
1 polymer ?
#
loop_
_entity_poly.entity_id
_entity_poly.type
_entity_poly.pdbx_seq_one_letter_code
_entity_poly.pdbx_strand_id
1 'polypeptide(L)'
;EKTMTRYQERMDEHRRYARELVSGGQDEALEKALDMIRNADRIVIGGGAGLSACGGLNYMSLEVLKKEFPALARRGYHTLWEALWDDRRTKQQKIGMMAAEVLWACYDFPVIRAYQDLLRMVEDKDYFVLTSNIDRQFHKAGFEEERIFEPQCSASDLQCQTPCCRDIWDGESVWRKIAA
;
A
#
# COMPACT_ATOMS: atom_id res chain seq x y z
N GLU A 1 0.36 25.86 -18.23
CA GLU A 1 -0.95 25.69 -18.93
C GLU A 1 -0.94 24.51 -19.92
N LYS A 2 0.00 24.47 -20.90
CA LYS A 2 0.06 23.36 -21.89
C LYS A 2 0.25 21.97 -21.29
N THR A 3 0.97 21.84 -20.18
CA THR A 3 1.23 20.55 -19.53
C THR A 3 -0.01 20.00 -18.80
N MET A 4 -0.77 20.89 -18.15
CA MET A 4 -2.03 20.52 -17.49
C MET A 4 -3.10 20.08 -18.49
N THR A 5 -3.22 20.75 -19.63
CA THR A 5 -4.17 20.38 -20.69
C THR A 5 -3.90 18.98 -21.23
N ARG A 6 -2.62 18.65 -21.51
CA ARG A 6 -2.21 17.34 -22.01
C ARG A 6 -2.46 16.20 -20.99
N TYR A 7 -2.29 16.48 -19.70
CA TYR A 7 -2.63 15.56 -18.63
C TYR A 7 -4.14 15.30 -18.57
N GLN A 8 -4.95 16.35 -18.63
CA GLN A 8 -6.42 16.24 -18.63
C GLN A 8 -6.92 15.46 -19.85
N GLU A 9 -6.41 15.74 -21.05
CA GLU A 9 -6.75 15.00 -22.27
C GLU A 9 -6.49 13.49 -22.11
N ARG A 10 -5.31 13.11 -21.59
CA ARG A 10 -4.98 11.71 -21.32
C ARG A 10 -5.89 11.08 -20.28
N MET A 11 -6.20 11.81 -19.20
CA MET A 11 -7.13 11.29 -18.17
C MET A 11 -8.55 11.09 -18.70
N ASP A 12 -9.01 11.96 -19.60
CA ASP A 12 -10.34 11.82 -20.22
C ASP A 12 -10.37 10.68 -21.25
N GLU A 13 -9.27 10.44 -21.94
CA GLU A 13 -9.09 9.28 -22.81
C GLU A 13 -9.12 7.97 -22.00
N HIS A 14 -8.38 7.88 -20.89
CA HIS A 14 -8.43 6.73 -19.99
C HIS A 14 -9.81 6.49 -19.40
N ARG A 15 -10.53 7.55 -19.00
CA ARG A 15 -11.90 7.44 -18.50
C ARG A 15 -12.88 6.96 -19.57
N ARG A 16 -12.70 7.38 -20.81
CA ARG A 16 -13.51 6.93 -21.94
C ARG A 16 -13.28 5.45 -22.20
N TYR A 17 -12.02 5.05 -22.31
CA TYR A 17 -11.61 3.66 -22.48
C TYR A 17 -12.14 2.74 -21.37
N ALA A 18 -12.04 3.17 -20.10
CA ALA A 18 -12.60 2.42 -18.98
C ALA A 18 -14.13 2.27 -19.06
N ARG A 19 -14.86 3.30 -19.52
CA ARG A 19 -16.31 3.22 -19.73
C ARG A 19 -16.68 2.27 -20.88
N GLU A 20 -15.91 2.27 -21.95
CA GLU A 20 -16.11 1.35 -23.08
C GLU A 20 -15.87 -0.12 -22.66
N LEU A 21 -14.84 -0.38 -21.83
CA LEU A 21 -14.59 -1.72 -21.28
C LEU A 21 -15.78 -2.25 -20.45
N VAL A 22 -16.49 -1.39 -19.73
CA VAL A 22 -17.59 -1.76 -18.83
C VAL A 22 -18.95 -1.73 -19.53
N SER A 23 -19.06 -1.16 -20.73
CA SER A 23 -20.34 -0.96 -21.44
C SER A 23 -21.02 -2.27 -21.90
N GLY A 24 -20.26 -3.36 -22.02
CA GLY A 24 -20.76 -4.69 -22.42
C GLY A 24 -21.29 -5.55 -21.27
N GLY A 25 -21.30 -5.01 -20.04
CA GLY A 25 -21.62 -5.77 -18.83
C GLY A 25 -20.36 -6.20 -18.07
N GLN A 26 -20.55 -6.59 -16.81
CA GLN A 26 -19.40 -6.88 -15.90
C GLN A 26 -18.60 -8.12 -16.38
N ASP A 27 -19.28 -9.14 -16.86
CA ASP A 27 -18.62 -10.39 -17.29
C ASP A 27 -17.81 -10.17 -18.57
N GLU A 28 -18.35 -9.43 -19.56
CA GLU A 28 -17.64 -9.12 -20.80
C GLU A 28 -16.41 -8.23 -20.52
N ALA A 29 -16.52 -7.26 -19.60
CA ALA A 29 -15.40 -6.42 -19.21
C ALA A 29 -14.29 -7.22 -18.50
N LEU A 30 -14.66 -8.20 -17.68
CA LEU A 30 -13.72 -9.11 -17.01
C LEU A 30 -13.01 -10.01 -18.02
N GLU A 31 -13.71 -10.60 -18.96
CA GLU A 31 -13.14 -11.43 -20.03
C GLU A 31 -12.11 -10.63 -20.84
N LYS A 32 -12.46 -9.43 -21.27
CA LYS A 32 -11.54 -8.54 -22.00
C LYS A 32 -10.30 -8.20 -21.18
N ALA A 33 -10.46 -7.89 -19.88
CA ALA A 33 -9.34 -7.60 -18.98
C ALA A 33 -8.40 -8.82 -18.84
N LEU A 34 -8.97 -10.02 -18.67
CA LEU A 34 -8.21 -11.26 -18.56
C LEU A 34 -7.45 -11.55 -19.85
N ASP A 35 -8.06 -11.34 -21.02
CA ASP A 35 -7.39 -11.54 -22.31
C ASP A 35 -6.25 -10.52 -22.51
N MET A 36 -6.43 -9.28 -22.11
CA MET A 36 -5.37 -8.26 -22.14
C MET A 36 -4.19 -8.67 -21.24
N ILE A 37 -4.45 -9.15 -20.03
CA ILE A 37 -3.41 -9.61 -19.10
C ILE A 37 -2.70 -10.85 -19.67
N ARG A 38 -3.44 -11.82 -20.18
CA ARG A 38 -2.86 -13.05 -20.76
C ARG A 38 -1.93 -12.77 -21.94
N ASN A 39 -2.32 -11.83 -22.80
CA ASN A 39 -1.59 -11.49 -24.03
C ASN A 39 -0.53 -10.38 -23.84
N ALA A 40 -0.40 -9.81 -22.67
CA ALA A 40 0.59 -8.79 -22.40
C ALA A 40 1.98 -9.41 -22.24
N ASP A 41 2.97 -8.86 -22.95
CA ASP A 41 4.39 -9.20 -22.78
C ASP A 41 4.96 -8.60 -21.49
N ARG A 42 4.46 -7.43 -21.10
CA ARG A 42 4.90 -6.68 -19.91
C ARG A 42 3.72 -6.13 -19.15
N ILE A 43 3.80 -6.19 -17.83
CA ILE A 43 2.74 -5.73 -16.93
C ILE A 43 3.32 -4.78 -15.88
N VAL A 44 2.69 -3.61 -15.73
CA VAL A 44 2.97 -2.70 -14.60
C VAL A 44 1.79 -2.74 -13.64
N ILE A 45 2.08 -3.07 -12.38
CA ILE A 45 1.08 -3.09 -11.31
C ILE A 45 1.17 -1.78 -10.53
N GLY A 46 0.11 -0.98 -10.57
CA GLY A 46 -0.05 0.21 -9.73
C GLY A 46 -0.77 -0.15 -8.42
N GLY A 47 -0.06 -0.19 -7.30
CA GLY A 47 -0.63 -0.50 -5.98
C GLY A 47 -0.84 0.75 -5.11
N GLY A 48 -2.00 0.86 -4.48
CA GLY A 48 -2.33 1.91 -3.52
C GLY A 48 -3.09 1.36 -2.31
N ALA A 49 -3.38 2.21 -1.33
CA ALA A 49 -4.00 1.84 -0.04
C ALA A 49 -5.29 1.03 -0.17
N GLY A 50 -6.06 1.21 -1.24
CA GLY A 50 -7.27 0.44 -1.51
C GLY A 50 -7.02 -1.06 -1.66
N LEU A 51 -5.86 -1.46 -2.21
CA LEU A 51 -5.48 -2.86 -2.37
C LEU A 51 -5.27 -3.54 -1.01
N SER A 52 -4.68 -2.84 -0.04
CA SER A 52 -4.49 -3.35 1.32
C SER A 52 -5.78 -3.29 2.14
N ALA A 53 -6.58 -2.23 1.93
CA ALA A 53 -7.84 -2.04 2.63
C ALA A 53 -8.86 -3.15 2.33
N CYS A 54 -8.88 -3.71 1.11
CA CYS A 54 -9.77 -4.84 0.77
C CYS A 54 -9.46 -6.10 1.57
N GLY A 55 -8.22 -6.26 2.06
CA GLY A 55 -7.79 -7.36 2.92
C GLY A 55 -7.87 -7.06 4.41
N GLY A 56 -8.38 -5.90 4.80
CA GLY A 56 -8.56 -5.50 6.20
C GLY A 56 -7.47 -4.60 6.77
N LEU A 57 -6.38 -4.31 6.03
CA LEU A 57 -5.38 -3.34 6.42
C LEU A 57 -5.89 -1.94 6.03
N ASN A 58 -6.85 -1.42 6.81
CA ASN A 58 -7.58 -0.19 6.47
C ASN A 58 -7.46 0.86 7.58
N TYR A 59 -6.62 1.85 7.35
CA TYR A 59 -6.36 2.97 8.26
C TYR A 59 -7.57 3.88 8.52
N MET A 60 -8.58 3.84 7.64
CA MET A 60 -9.78 4.70 7.72
C MET A 60 -10.97 3.98 8.35
N SER A 61 -10.85 2.70 8.70
CA SER A 61 -11.94 1.91 9.28
C SER A 61 -12.02 2.04 10.80
N LEU A 62 -13.17 2.48 11.31
CA LEU A 62 -13.45 2.47 12.74
C LEU A 62 -13.48 1.05 13.33
N GLU A 63 -13.93 0.07 12.55
CA GLU A 63 -13.96 -1.32 12.99
C GLU A 63 -12.55 -1.87 13.17
N VAL A 64 -11.66 -1.61 12.22
CA VAL A 64 -10.24 -1.95 12.32
C VAL A 64 -9.62 -1.24 13.52
N LEU A 65 -9.87 0.06 13.71
CA LEU A 65 -9.37 0.79 14.85
C LEU A 65 -9.82 0.18 16.19
N LYS A 66 -11.10 -0.18 16.32
CA LYS A 66 -11.65 -0.79 17.52
C LYS A 66 -11.03 -2.17 17.81
N LYS A 67 -10.77 -2.93 16.78
CA LYS A 67 -10.21 -4.28 16.88
C LYS A 67 -8.72 -4.26 17.20
N GLU A 68 -7.94 -3.55 16.42
CA GLU A 68 -6.48 -3.58 16.46
C GLU A 68 -5.90 -2.57 17.48
N PHE A 69 -6.56 -1.43 17.65
CA PHE A 69 -6.12 -0.33 18.51
C PHE A 69 -7.22 0.15 19.47
N PRO A 70 -7.79 -0.74 20.30
CA PRO A 70 -8.95 -0.41 21.14
C PRO A 70 -8.72 0.75 22.11
N ALA A 71 -7.46 0.97 22.54
CA ALA A 71 -7.12 2.10 23.40
C ALA A 71 -7.31 3.46 22.69
N LEU A 72 -7.08 3.52 21.39
CA LEU A 72 -7.31 4.73 20.59
C LEU A 72 -8.80 4.99 20.40
N ALA A 73 -9.57 3.96 20.10
CA ALA A 73 -11.03 4.07 19.97
C ALA A 73 -11.68 4.57 21.28
N ARG A 74 -11.22 4.08 22.46
CA ARG A 74 -11.67 4.58 23.77
C ARG A 74 -11.31 6.05 24.03
N ARG A 75 -10.27 6.57 23.38
CA ARG A 75 -9.88 7.99 23.44
C ARG A 75 -10.64 8.88 22.48
N GLY A 76 -11.59 8.31 21.72
CA GLY A 76 -12.47 9.05 20.81
C GLY A 76 -11.95 9.20 19.38
N TYR A 77 -10.86 8.52 19.00
CA TYR A 77 -10.45 8.48 17.59
C TYR A 77 -11.40 7.61 16.78
N HIS A 78 -11.64 7.99 15.52
CA HIS A 78 -12.50 7.26 14.59
C HIS A 78 -11.71 6.51 13.53
N THR A 79 -10.48 6.91 13.27
CA THR A 79 -9.57 6.27 12.32
C THR A 79 -8.16 6.18 12.88
N LEU A 80 -7.37 5.19 12.42
CA LEU A 80 -5.95 5.12 12.75
C LEU A 80 -5.21 6.33 12.16
N TRP A 81 -5.61 6.78 10.98
CA TRP A 81 -5.05 7.96 10.33
C TRP A 81 -5.17 9.21 11.20
N GLU A 82 -6.35 9.48 11.77
CA GLU A 82 -6.57 10.59 12.70
C GLU A 82 -5.64 10.50 13.92
N ALA A 83 -5.46 9.30 14.46
CA ALA A 83 -4.59 9.09 15.61
C ALA A 83 -3.10 9.28 15.28
N LEU A 84 -2.62 8.85 14.11
CA LEU A 84 -1.23 9.02 13.69
C LEU A 84 -0.83 10.49 13.53
N TRP A 85 -1.73 11.31 13.03
CA TRP A 85 -1.47 12.73 12.72
C TRP A 85 -1.94 13.70 13.81
N ASP A 86 -2.23 13.21 15.01
CA ASP A 86 -2.60 14.09 16.13
C ASP A 86 -1.40 14.87 16.66
N ASP A 87 -1.37 16.18 16.40
CA ASP A 87 -0.28 17.07 16.79
C ASP A 87 -0.21 17.35 18.29
N ARG A 88 -1.24 17.02 19.06
CA ARG A 88 -1.28 17.19 20.53
C ARG A 88 -0.38 16.18 21.25
N ARG A 89 0.13 15.16 20.55
CA ARG A 89 1.00 14.12 21.12
C ARG A 89 2.43 14.61 21.34
N THR A 90 3.03 14.16 22.44
CA THR A 90 4.47 14.34 22.66
C THR A 90 5.28 13.53 21.62
N LYS A 91 6.56 13.86 21.45
CA LYS A 91 7.47 13.13 20.55
C LYS A 91 7.51 11.63 20.89
N GLN A 92 7.57 11.28 22.18
CA GLN A 92 7.59 9.90 22.65
C GLN A 92 6.29 9.17 22.27
N GLN A 93 5.14 9.82 22.46
CA GLN A 93 3.85 9.25 22.08
C GLN A 93 3.72 9.04 20.56
N LYS A 94 4.24 9.98 19.76
CA LYS A 94 4.27 9.83 18.29
C LYS A 94 5.13 8.63 17.88
N ILE A 95 6.33 8.50 18.47
CA ILE A 95 7.23 7.37 18.19
C ILE A 95 6.60 6.02 18.61
N GLY A 96 6.00 5.96 19.82
CA GLY A 96 5.32 4.74 20.27
C GLY A 96 4.13 4.37 19.39
N MET A 97 3.37 5.36 18.92
CA MET A 97 2.26 5.15 17.99
C MET A 97 2.75 4.66 16.62
N MET A 98 3.83 5.25 16.10
CA MET A 98 4.47 4.81 14.87
C MET A 98 4.98 3.37 14.99
N ALA A 99 5.62 3.02 16.12
CA ALA A 99 6.07 1.65 16.35
C ALA A 99 4.90 0.65 16.33
N ALA A 100 3.80 0.96 16.99
CA ALA A 100 2.63 0.10 17.00
C ALA A 100 2.01 -0.07 15.61
N GLU A 101 1.94 1.01 14.83
CA GLU A 101 1.41 1.00 13.46
C GLU A 101 2.32 0.19 12.54
N VAL A 102 3.64 0.45 12.55
CA VAL A 102 4.60 -0.24 11.69
C VAL A 102 4.63 -1.74 12.00
N LEU A 103 4.62 -2.12 13.27
CA LEU A 103 4.55 -3.53 13.67
C LEU A 103 3.27 -4.18 13.16
N TRP A 104 2.13 -3.55 13.37
CA TRP A 104 0.86 -4.05 12.88
C TRP A 104 0.82 -4.20 11.36
N ALA A 105 1.17 -3.15 10.60
CA ALA A 105 1.01 -3.15 9.15
C ALA A 105 2.09 -3.96 8.43
N CYS A 106 3.37 -3.75 8.81
CA CYS A 106 4.50 -4.30 8.06
C CYS A 106 4.91 -5.70 8.50
N TYR A 107 4.74 -6.05 9.78
CA TYR A 107 5.24 -7.32 10.31
C TYR A 107 4.13 -8.29 10.72
N ASP A 108 3.19 -7.87 11.56
CA ASP A 108 2.25 -8.78 12.20
C ASP A 108 0.99 -9.04 11.35
N PHE A 109 0.62 -8.13 10.44
CA PHE A 109 -0.52 -8.32 9.54
C PHE A 109 -0.23 -9.46 8.56
N PRO A 110 -1.16 -10.40 8.36
CA PRO A 110 -0.94 -11.53 7.44
C PRO A 110 -0.86 -11.05 5.99
N VAL A 111 -0.31 -11.91 5.13
CA VAL A 111 -0.31 -11.66 3.68
C VAL A 111 -1.75 -11.60 3.17
N ILE A 112 -2.07 -10.53 2.48
CA ILE A 112 -3.39 -10.31 1.91
C ILE A 112 -3.54 -11.11 0.63
N ARG A 113 -4.63 -11.88 0.53
CA ARG A 113 -4.89 -12.77 -0.60
C ARG A 113 -4.84 -12.07 -1.96
N ALA A 114 -5.34 -10.83 -2.04
CA ALA A 114 -5.33 -10.07 -3.30
C ALA A 114 -3.92 -9.89 -3.87
N TYR A 115 -2.89 -9.71 -3.01
CA TYR A 115 -1.49 -9.64 -3.45
C TYR A 115 -0.97 -10.98 -3.96
N GLN A 116 -1.34 -12.08 -3.29
CA GLN A 116 -0.97 -13.43 -3.74
C GLN A 116 -1.64 -13.77 -5.08
N ASP A 117 -2.90 -13.39 -5.26
CA ASP A 117 -3.62 -13.61 -6.51
C ASP A 117 -3.01 -12.77 -7.65
N LEU A 118 -2.62 -11.52 -7.38
CA LEU A 118 -1.89 -10.68 -8.34
C LEU A 118 -0.53 -11.29 -8.74
N LEU A 119 0.23 -11.83 -7.78
CA LEU A 119 1.50 -12.49 -8.11
C LEU A 119 1.28 -13.67 -9.06
N ARG A 120 0.32 -14.55 -8.77
CA ARG A 120 -0.02 -15.69 -9.64
C ARG A 120 -0.42 -15.28 -11.06
N MET A 121 -0.97 -14.09 -11.23
CA MET A 121 -1.35 -13.57 -12.56
C MET A 121 -0.15 -13.09 -13.39
N VAL A 122 0.99 -12.79 -12.73
CA VAL A 122 2.12 -12.14 -13.39
C VAL A 122 3.47 -12.83 -13.20
N GLU A 123 3.55 -13.88 -12.35
CA GLU A 123 4.82 -14.55 -12.00
C GLU A 123 5.58 -15.15 -13.19
N ASP A 124 4.86 -15.46 -14.28
CA ASP A 124 5.42 -15.96 -15.54
C ASP A 124 5.71 -14.85 -16.56
N LYS A 125 5.54 -13.58 -16.20
CA LYS A 125 5.63 -12.43 -17.12
C LYS A 125 6.73 -11.45 -16.70
N ASP A 126 7.10 -10.58 -17.64
CA ASP A 126 7.94 -9.42 -17.34
C ASP A 126 7.08 -8.34 -16.64
N TYR A 127 7.05 -8.37 -15.32
CA TYR A 127 6.26 -7.44 -14.53
C TYR A 127 7.11 -6.42 -13.77
N PHE A 128 6.49 -5.30 -13.38
CA PHE A 128 7.06 -4.31 -12.48
C PHE A 128 5.96 -3.74 -11.57
N VAL A 129 6.28 -3.55 -10.30
CA VAL A 129 5.38 -2.99 -9.29
C VAL A 129 5.75 -1.54 -8.98
N LEU A 130 4.78 -0.65 -9.05
CA LEU A 130 4.88 0.71 -8.57
C LEU A 130 3.83 0.91 -7.47
N THR A 131 4.25 1.06 -6.22
CA THR A 131 3.31 1.18 -5.10
C THR A 131 3.59 2.36 -4.21
N SER A 132 2.53 3.05 -3.80
CA SER A 132 2.57 4.05 -2.73
C SER A 132 2.32 3.45 -1.34
N ASN A 133 2.08 2.15 -1.24
CA ASN A 133 1.91 1.48 0.04
C ASN A 133 3.26 1.29 0.73
N ILE A 134 3.23 1.39 2.06
CA ILE A 134 4.41 1.27 2.93
C ILE A 134 4.35 0.01 3.80
N ASP A 135 3.40 -0.89 3.53
CA ASP A 135 3.00 -2.02 4.37
C ASP A 135 3.69 -3.34 4.04
N ARG A 136 4.63 -3.34 3.10
CA ARG A 136 5.38 -4.51 2.63
C ARG A 136 4.54 -5.68 2.08
N GLN A 137 3.29 -5.47 1.74
CA GLN A 137 2.42 -6.57 1.28
C GLN A 137 2.90 -7.21 -0.03
N PHE A 138 3.47 -6.44 -0.96
CA PHE A 138 4.08 -7.00 -2.17
C PHE A 138 5.26 -7.92 -1.83
N HIS A 139 6.17 -7.49 -0.95
CA HIS A 139 7.30 -8.31 -0.48
C HIS A 139 6.81 -9.58 0.23
N LYS A 140 5.85 -9.44 1.15
CA LYS A 140 5.25 -10.58 1.87
C LYS A 140 4.55 -11.58 0.95
N ALA A 141 3.98 -11.12 -0.16
CA ALA A 141 3.35 -11.97 -1.15
C ALA A 141 4.35 -12.73 -2.03
N GLY A 142 5.64 -12.33 -2.01
CA GLY A 142 6.73 -13.01 -2.72
C GLY A 142 7.08 -12.38 -4.07
N PHE A 143 6.70 -11.14 -4.34
CA PHE A 143 7.19 -10.39 -5.51
C PHE A 143 8.70 -10.18 -5.41
N GLU A 144 9.42 -10.23 -6.53
CA GLU A 144 10.85 -9.98 -6.60
C GLU A 144 11.17 -8.54 -6.21
N GLU A 145 12.11 -8.37 -5.27
CA GLU A 145 12.43 -7.06 -4.68
C GLU A 145 12.92 -6.05 -5.73
N GLU A 146 13.70 -6.49 -6.70
CA GLU A 146 14.22 -5.67 -7.79
C GLU A 146 13.14 -5.19 -8.75
N ARG A 147 11.94 -5.77 -8.66
CA ARG A 147 10.77 -5.42 -9.46
C ARG A 147 9.76 -4.55 -8.72
N ILE A 148 10.08 -4.12 -7.49
CA ILE A 148 9.22 -3.26 -6.67
C ILE A 148 9.85 -1.89 -6.55
N PHE A 149 9.08 -0.85 -6.87
CA PHE A 149 9.46 0.53 -6.61
C PHE A 149 8.46 1.19 -5.65
N GLU A 150 8.97 1.61 -4.50
CA GLU A 150 8.23 2.27 -3.41
C GLU A 150 8.70 3.72 -3.26
N PRO A 151 8.10 4.68 -4.00
CA PRO A 151 8.55 6.08 -3.99
C PRO A 151 8.41 6.78 -2.63
N GLN A 152 7.60 6.25 -1.73
CA GLN A 152 7.45 6.73 -0.35
C GLN A 152 8.34 6.00 0.65
N CYS A 153 9.19 5.08 0.20
CA CYS A 153 9.96 4.14 1.01
C CYS A 153 9.08 3.15 1.79
N SER A 154 9.69 2.21 2.50
CA SER A 154 9.00 1.30 3.40
C SER A 154 8.96 1.88 4.81
N ALA A 155 7.85 1.75 5.52
CA ALA A 155 7.75 2.15 6.93
C ALA A 155 8.57 1.24 7.85
N SER A 156 8.95 0.05 7.38
CA SER A 156 9.79 -0.89 8.13
C SER A 156 11.26 -0.46 8.17
N ASP A 157 11.71 0.33 7.20
CA ASP A 157 13.10 0.63 6.99
C ASP A 157 13.59 1.79 7.85
N LEU A 158 14.79 1.67 8.36
CA LEU A 158 15.48 2.71 9.12
C LEU A 158 16.71 3.18 8.37
N GLN A 159 16.93 4.48 8.39
CA GLN A 159 18.14 5.11 7.88
C GLN A 159 18.62 6.20 8.82
N CYS A 160 19.87 6.60 8.68
CA CYS A 160 20.45 7.68 9.49
C CYS A 160 19.73 9.02 9.19
N GLN A 161 19.26 9.68 10.24
CA GLN A 161 18.61 10.99 10.12
C GLN A 161 19.54 12.06 9.52
N THR A 162 20.82 12.02 9.88
CA THR A 162 21.86 12.80 9.22
C THR A 162 22.54 11.85 8.22
N PRO A 163 22.51 12.12 6.91
CA PRO A 163 22.97 11.19 5.89
C PRO A 163 24.51 10.99 5.96
N CYS A 164 24.98 10.27 6.99
CA CYS A 164 26.37 9.91 7.19
C CYS A 164 26.76 8.66 6.40
N CYS A 165 25.79 7.84 6.00
CA CYS A 165 25.94 6.65 5.16
C CYS A 165 24.69 6.48 4.28
N ARG A 166 24.74 5.51 3.36
CA ARG A 166 23.60 5.12 2.50
C ARG A 166 22.94 3.83 2.97
N ASP A 167 23.33 3.34 4.15
CA ASP A 167 22.83 2.08 4.65
C ASP A 167 21.37 2.20 5.09
N ILE A 168 20.61 1.18 4.78
CA ILE A 168 19.22 0.98 5.18
C ILE A 168 19.16 -0.28 6.02
N TRP A 169 18.45 -0.23 7.14
CA TRP A 169 18.33 -1.35 8.06
C TRP A 169 16.88 -1.73 8.25
N ASP A 170 16.59 -3.02 8.37
CA ASP A 170 15.28 -3.48 8.83
C ASP A 170 15.04 -3.02 10.27
N GLY A 171 13.92 -2.36 10.48
CA GLY A 171 13.56 -1.73 11.74
C GLY A 171 12.86 -2.65 12.75
N GLU A 172 12.53 -3.90 12.42
CA GLU A 172 11.68 -4.75 13.27
C GLU A 172 12.13 -4.79 14.72
N SER A 173 13.40 -5.09 14.94
CA SER A 173 13.96 -5.22 16.29
C SER A 173 13.91 -3.92 17.11
N VAL A 174 14.01 -2.78 16.42
CA VAL A 174 13.92 -1.45 17.03
C VAL A 174 12.47 -1.13 17.36
N TRP A 175 11.54 -1.35 16.41
CA TRP A 175 10.13 -1.10 16.62
C TRP A 175 9.53 -1.94 17.74
N ARG A 176 9.92 -3.23 17.83
CA ARG A 176 9.49 -4.10 18.93
C ARG A 176 10.00 -3.63 20.30
N LYS A 177 11.24 -3.11 20.39
CA LYS A 177 11.77 -2.51 21.64
C LYS A 177 11.05 -1.22 22.04
N ILE A 178 10.60 -0.42 21.06
CA ILE A 178 9.87 0.82 21.34
C ILE A 178 8.43 0.51 21.80
N ALA A 179 7.83 -0.54 21.28
CA ALA A 179 6.46 -0.94 21.61
C ALA A 179 6.35 -1.72 22.93
N ALA A 180 7.43 -2.29 23.46
CA ALA A 180 7.49 -3.02 24.73
C ALA A 180 7.49 -2.09 25.93
#